data_d213a5d885eb6c328bde537483f11534
#
_entry.id   d213a5d885eb6c328bde537483f11534
#
_cell.length_a   1.000
_cell.length_b   1.000
_cell.length_c   1.000
_cell.angle_alpha   90.00
_cell.angle_beta   90.00
_cell.angle_gamma   90.00
#
_symmetry.space_group_name_H-M   'P 1'
#
loop_
_entity.id
_entity.type
_entity.pdbx_description
1 polymer ?
#
loop_
_entity_poly.entity_id
_entity_poly.type
_entity_poly.pdbx_seq_one_letter_code
_entity_poly.pdbx_strand_id
1 'polypeptide(L)'
;MKYLFTAFMLLGTLLSFSQSRSIPLDTLVITTHNTTVKGQSFSYTAETGTQPVWDKEGDPMATLFYTYYTRNNVKNRANRPLIISFNGGPGSASVWMHIAYTGPRILNIDEEGYPTQPYGFRSNPNSIIDVADIVFVNPVNTGYSRMVADKEGKMPDKKLFFGINADIKYLAEWVNTFVSRHNRWESPKYIIGESYGGTRVMGLSNELQNSQWMYLNGVILVSPADYNLYSTGQPIYSAINLPYFTAAAWYHKALPSVLQNKDTIRVDRKEIKIVIHMQIFPIFL
;
A
#
# COMPACT_ATOMS: atom_id res chain seq x y z
N MET A 1 -29.09 57.79 -7.55
CA MET A 1 -28.43 56.96 -8.59
C MET A 1 -27.07 56.37 -8.18
N LYS A 2 -26.25 57.05 -7.38
CA LYS A 2 -24.93 56.51 -6.95
C LYS A 2 -25.03 55.21 -6.10
N TYR A 3 -26.07 55.03 -5.29
CA TYR A 3 -26.20 53.86 -4.39
C TYR A 3 -26.80 52.61 -5.10
N LEU A 4 -27.46 52.77 -6.24
CA LEU A 4 -27.97 51.63 -7.02
C LEU A 4 -26.81 50.89 -7.76
N PHE A 5 -25.77 51.62 -8.16
CA PHE A 5 -24.61 51.02 -8.84
C PHE A 5 -23.72 50.22 -7.89
N THR A 6 -23.62 50.65 -6.61
CA THR A 6 -22.84 49.94 -5.59
C THR A 6 -23.51 48.64 -5.15
N ALA A 7 -24.84 48.62 -5.08
CA ALA A 7 -25.60 47.40 -4.76
C ALA A 7 -25.51 46.33 -5.85
N PHE A 8 -25.43 46.75 -7.13
CA PHE A 8 -25.28 45.82 -8.26
C PHE A 8 -23.86 45.21 -8.35
N MET A 9 -22.82 45.98 -7.94
CA MET A 9 -21.46 45.46 -7.86
C MET A 9 -21.25 44.47 -6.69
N LEU A 10 -21.98 44.63 -5.58
CA LEU A 10 -21.93 43.70 -4.44
C LEU A 10 -22.68 42.36 -4.71
N LEU A 11 -23.72 42.42 -5.55
CA LEU A 11 -24.47 41.16 -5.91
C LEU A 11 -23.72 40.32 -6.94
N GLY A 12 -22.85 40.93 -7.75
CA GLY A 12 -22.04 40.22 -8.75
C GLY A 12 -20.89 39.38 -8.19
N THR A 13 -20.46 39.65 -6.95
CA THR A 13 -19.35 38.91 -6.31
C THR A 13 -19.76 37.65 -5.55
N LEU A 14 -21.07 37.39 -5.42
CA LEU A 14 -21.60 36.20 -4.69
C LEU A 14 -21.86 34.99 -5.57
N LEU A 15 -21.59 35.05 -6.88
CA LEU A 15 -21.76 33.94 -7.80
C LEU A 15 -20.43 33.28 -8.18
N SER A 16 -19.47 33.26 -7.28
CA SER A 16 -18.33 32.35 -7.42
C SER A 16 -18.82 30.94 -7.12
N PHE A 17 -19.42 30.28 -8.09
CA PHE A 17 -19.62 28.85 -8.04
C PHE A 17 -18.25 28.19 -7.96
N SER A 18 -17.87 27.76 -6.78
CA SER A 18 -16.81 26.78 -6.62
C SER A 18 -17.23 25.55 -7.42
N GLN A 19 -16.74 25.41 -8.65
CA GLN A 19 -16.87 24.13 -9.35
C GLN A 19 -16.17 23.10 -8.50
N SER A 20 -16.93 22.26 -7.81
CA SER A 20 -16.41 21.09 -7.16
C SER A 20 -15.74 20.24 -8.25
N ARG A 21 -14.42 20.13 -8.21
CA ARG A 21 -13.69 19.25 -9.13
C ARG A 21 -14.12 17.81 -8.82
N SER A 22 -14.96 17.25 -9.68
CA SER A 22 -15.32 15.84 -9.59
C SER A 22 -14.15 14.99 -10.12
N ILE A 23 -13.80 13.94 -9.40
CA ILE A 23 -12.88 12.92 -9.92
C ILE A 23 -13.70 11.99 -10.81
N PRO A 24 -13.30 11.76 -12.07
CA PRO A 24 -14.00 10.85 -12.95
C PRO A 24 -14.03 9.45 -12.35
N LEU A 25 -15.17 8.75 -12.50
CA LEU A 25 -15.41 7.44 -11.87
C LEU A 25 -14.54 6.33 -12.44
N ASP A 26 -14.30 6.38 -13.75
CA ASP A 26 -13.59 5.33 -14.48
C ASP A 26 -12.76 6.02 -15.58
N THR A 27 -11.49 6.23 -15.29
CA THR A 27 -10.56 6.90 -16.20
C THR A 27 -9.26 6.14 -16.30
N LEU A 28 -8.59 6.35 -17.41
CA LEU A 28 -7.36 5.68 -17.72
C LEU A 28 -6.42 6.62 -18.48
N VAL A 29 -5.19 6.75 -17.98
CA VAL A 29 -4.07 7.39 -18.67
C VAL A 29 -2.96 6.36 -18.79
N ILE A 30 -2.48 6.14 -20.01
CA ILE A 30 -1.43 5.17 -20.32
C ILE A 30 -0.21 5.90 -20.83
N THR A 31 0.95 5.59 -20.27
CA THR A 31 2.26 6.10 -20.71
C THR A 31 3.28 4.99 -20.78
N THR A 32 4.28 5.15 -21.64
CA THR A 32 5.38 4.17 -21.80
C THR A 32 6.69 4.81 -21.38
N HIS A 33 7.49 4.05 -20.66
CA HIS A 33 8.75 4.47 -20.08
C HIS A 33 9.82 3.41 -20.26
N ASN A 34 11.08 3.80 -20.04
CA ASN A 34 12.22 2.90 -19.94
C ASN A 34 12.81 2.93 -18.54
N THR A 35 13.37 1.81 -18.11
CA THR A 35 14.09 1.69 -16.84
C THR A 35 15.21 0.67 -16.94
N THR A 36 16.10 0.71 -15.97
CA THR A 36 17.15 -0.31 -15.79
C THR A 36 17.03 -0.86 -14.38
N VAL A 37 16.79 -2.17 -14.27
CA VAL A 37 16.68 -2.86 -12.97
C VAL A 37 17.72 -3.98 -12.95
N LYS A 38 18.56 -4.03 -11.93
CA LYS A 38 19.62 -5.04 -11.78
C LYS A 38 20.48 -5.18 -13.04
N GLY A 39 20.79 -4.05 -13.70
CA GLY A 39 21.58 -4.02 -14.94
C GLY A 39 20.85 -4.38 -16.23
N GLN A 40 19.57 -4.76 -16.16
CA GLN A 40 18.75 -5.06 -17.34
C GLN A 40 17.89 -3.86 -17.72
N SER A 41 18.06 -3.37 -18.94
CA SER A 41 17.24 -2.30 -19.51
C SER A 41 16.03 -2.86 -20.25
N PHE A 42 14.84 -2.30 -19.99
CA PHE A 42 13.60 -2.65 -20.65
C PHE A 42 12.58 -1.52 -20.60
N SER A 43 11.58 -1.59 -21.47
CA SER A 43 10.45 -0.68 -21.43
C SER A 43 9.31 -1.24 -20.57
N TYR A 44 8.53 -0.34 -19.99
CA TYR A 44 7.33 -0.66 -19.23
C TYR A 44 6.21 0.33 -19.54
N THR A 45 4.98 -0.12 -19.34
CA THR A 45 3.79 0.72 -19.41
C THR A 45 3.34 1.09 -18.00
N ALA A 46 3.05 2.34 -17.78
CA ALA A 46 2.36 2.85 -16.60
C ALA A 46 0.92 3.20 -16.98
N GLU A 47 -0.01 2.56 -16.32
CA GLU A 47 -1.43 2.81 -16.40
C GLU A 47 -1.89 3.44 -15.09
N THR A 48 -2.42 4.65 -15.15
CA THR A 48 -2.91 5.38 -13.98
C THR A 48 -4.34 5.78 -14.22
N GLY A 49 -5.19 5.46 -13.27
CA GLY A 49 -6.62 5.73 -13.45
C GLY A 49 -7.43 5.53 -12.20
N THR A 50 -8.73 5.50 -12.41
CA THR A 50 -9.73 5.23 -11.40
C THR A 50 -10.60 4.07 -11.84
N GLN A 51 -10.98 3.20 -10.90
CA GLN A 51 -11.93 2.12 -11.13
C GLN A 51 -12.99 2.13 -10.04
N PRO A 52 -14.29 2.09 -10.40
CA PRO A 52 -15.38 2.08 -9.44
C PRO A 52 -15.44 0.80 -8.60
N VAL A 53 -16.09 0.94 -7.45
CA VAL A 53 -16.70 -0.15 -6.67
C VAL A 53 -18.20 0.05 -6.73
N TRP A 54 -18.95 -1.01 -7.02
CA TRP A 54 -20.39 -0.97 -7.19
C TRP A 54 -21.13 -1.61 -6.01
N ASP A 55 -22.36 -1.19 -5.80
CA ASP A 55 -23.32 -1.91 -4.97
C ASP A 55 -23.91 -3.12 -5.71
N LYS A 56 -24.88 -3.77 -5.08
CA LYS A 56 -25.57 -4.95 -5.65
C LYS A 56 -26.49 -4.60 -6.81
N GLU A 57 -26.92 -3.37 -6.86
CA GLU A 57 -27.80 -2.80 -7.90
C GLU A 57 -26.98 -2.34 -9.12
N GLY A 58 -25.65 -2.28 -8.98
CA GLY A 58 -24.72 -1.85 -10.03
C GLY A 58 -24.49 -0.34 -10.07
N ASP A 59 -24.89 0.39 -9.02
CA ASP A 59 -24.57 1.81 -8.88
C ASP A 59 -23.20 2.01 -8.22
N PRO A 60 -22.39 2.98 -8.67
CA PRO A 60 -21.06 3.20 -8.12
C PRO A 60 -21.13 3.82 -6.73
N MET A 61 -20.51 3.17 -5.75
CA MET A 61 -20.42 3.65 -4.37
C MET A 61 -19.11 4.42 -4.09
N ALA A 62 -18.05 4.08 -4.77
CA ALA A 62 -16.75 4.69 -4.63
C ALA A 62 -15.94 4.54 -5.91
N THR A 63 -14.92 5.38 -6.09
CA THR A 63 -13.93 5.19 -7.13
C THR A 63 -12.53 5.14 -6.51
N LEU A 64 -11.76 4.12 -6.86
CA LEU A 64 -10.41 3.90 -6.34
C LEU A 64 -9.38 4.28 -7.39
N PHE A 65 -8.48 5.16 -6.99
CA PHE A 65 -7.32 5.51 -7.79
C PHE A 65 -6.26 4.42 -7.68
N TYR A 66 -5.65 4.08 -8.80
CA TYR A 66 -4.56 3.10 -8.87
C TYR A 66 -3.48 3.52 -9.86
N THR A 67 -2.30 2.93 -9.70
CA THR A 67 -1.22 2.97 -10.69
C THR A 67 -0.74 1.55 -10.93
N TYR A 68 -0.81 1.10 -12.17
CA TYR A 68 -0.45 -0.24 -12.59
C TYR A 68 0.76 -0.20 -13.53
N TYR A 69 1.79 -0.95 -13.21
CA TYR A 69 3.00 -1.06 -14.00
C TYR A 69 3.13 -2.44 -14.61
N THR A 70 3.34 -2.48 -15.91
CA THR A 70 3.54 -3.72 -16.66
C THR A 70 4.81 -3.66 -17.48
N ARG A 71 5.65 -4.70 -17.41
CA ARG A 71 6.80 -4.83 -18.29
C ARG A 71 6.32 -5.12 -19.72
N ASN A 72 6.90 -4.40 -20.70
CA ASN A 72 6.63 -4.62 -22.11
C ASN A 72 7.39 -5.83 -22.65
N ASN A 73 7.01 -6.30 -23.84
CA ASN A 73 7.68 -7.40 -24.56
C ASN A 73 7.80 -8.71 -23.77
N VAL A 74 6.81 -9.00 -22.93
CA VAL A 74 6.69 -10.26 -22.20
C VAL A 74 6.06 -11.31 -23.12
N LYS A 75 6.74 -12.44 -23.36
CA LYS A 75 6.27 -13.52 -24.25
C LYS A 75 4.95 -14.14 -23.82
N ASN A 76 4.81 -14.39 -22.52
CA ASN A 76 3.60 -14.97 -21.95
C ASN A 76 3.23 -14.21 -20.66
N ARG A 77 2.21 -13.38 -20.75
CA ARG A 77 1.73 -12.57 -19.62
C ARG A 77 1.00 -13.42 -18.58
N ALA A 78 0.38 -14.52 -18.97
CA ALA A 78 -0.29 -15.43 -18.05
C ALA A 78 0.69 -16.02 -17.00
N ASN A 79 1.93 -16.28 -17.40
CA ASN A 79 2.95 -16.80 -16.48
C ASN A 79 3.64 -15.70 -15.66
N ARG A 80 3.36 -14.41 -15.94
CA ARG A 80 4.00 -13.32 -15.23
C ARG A 80 3.21 -12.97 -13.97
N PRO A 81 3.85 -12.93 -12.79
CA PRO A 81 3.16 -12.58 -11.54
C PRO A 81 2.49 -11.21 -11.60
N LEU A 82 1.32 -11.10 -10.97
CA LEU A 82 0.65 -9.85 -10.64
C LEU A 82 0.73 -9.64 -9.14
N ILE A 83 1.21 -8.49 -8.72
CA ILE A 83 1.26 -8.06 -7.32
C ILE A 83 0.28 -6.93 -7.11
N ILE A 84 -0.56 -7.03 -6.08
CA ILE A 84 -1.49 -5.98 -5.65
C ILE A 84 -0.97 -5.42 -4.33
N SER A 85 -0.69 -4.12 -4.30
CA SER A 85 0.10 -3.47 -3.25
C SER A 85 -0.69 -2.42 -2.48
N PHE A 86 -0.56 -2.45 -1.15
CA PHE A 86 -1.21 -1.54 -0.23
C PHE A 86 -0.22 -1.00 0.82
N ASN A 87 -0.35 0.29 1.16
CA ASN A 87 0.16 0.80 2.42
C ASN A 87 -0.87 0.63 3.55
N GLY A 88 -0.44 0.97 4.75
CA GLY A 88 -1.22 0.86 5.96
C GLY A 88 -1.95 2.14 6.37
N GLY A 89 -1.79 2.50 7.58
CA GLY A 89 -2.44 3.63 8.25
C GLY A 89 -3.50 3.22 9.26
N PRO A 90 -4.74 2.90 8.87
CA PRO A 90 -5.35 2.49 7.58
C PRO A 90 -5.61 3.59 6.56
N GLY A 91 -5.49 4.85 6.90
CA GLY A 91 -5.83 6.00 6.05
C GLY A 91 -4.75 6.45 5.06
N SER A 92 -3.69 5.70 4.83
CA SER A 92 -2.66 6.05 3.85
C SER A 92 -2.98 5.59 2.44
N ALA A 93 -2.70 6.45 1.46
CA ALA A 93 -2.54 6.03 0.07
C ALA A 93 -1.32 5.09 -0.06
N SER A 94 -1.28 4.27 -1.11
CA SER A 94 -0.20 3.30 -1.34
C SER A 94 1.11 3.96 -1.83
N VAL A 95 1.42 5.14 -1.31
CA VAL A 95 2.49 6.03 -1.78
C VAL A 95 3.88 5.51 -1.43
N TRP A 96 4.09 5.02 -0.21
CA TRP A 96 5.41 4.53 0.22
C TRP A 96 5.80 3.25 -0.50
N MET A 97 4.89 2.27 -0.56
CA MET A 97 5.12 1.05 -1.33
C MET A 97 5.39 1.38 -2.81
N HIS A 98 4.72 2.41 -3.35
CA HIS A 98 4.84 2.82 -4.74
C HIS A 98 6.18 3.51 -5.03
N ILE A 99 6.43 4.66 -4.39
CA ILE A 99 7.51 5.57 -4.79
C ILE A 99 8.69 5.62 -3.81
N ALA A 100 8.68 4.78 -2.78
CA ALA A 100 9.84 4.63 -1.90
C ALA A 100 10.46 3.22 -1.95
N TYR A 101 9.67 2.17 -2.30
CA TYR A 101 10.17 0.80 -2.20
C TYR A 101 10.16 0.03 -3.52
N THR A 102 8.98 -0.28 -4.10
CA THR A 102 8.82 -1.34 -5.09
C THR A 102 8.56 -0.86 -6.51
N GLY A 103 8.11 0.38 -6.70
CA GLY A 103 7.81 0.94 -8.00
C GLY A 103 9.04 1.12 -8.89
N PRO A 104 8.85 1.37 -10.20
CA PRO A 104 9.96 1.55 -11.14
C PRO A 104 10.71 2.87 -10.95
N ARG A 105 10.15 3.81 -10.22
CA ARG A 105 10.77 5.08 -9.83
C ARG A 105 10.64 5.28 -8.33
N ILE A 106 11.67 5.85 -7.72
CA ILE A 106 11.69 6.16 -6.29
C ILE A 106 12.06 7.63 -6.07
N LEU A 107 11.64 8.16 -4.93
CA LEU A 107 12.02 9.50 -4.47
C LEU A 107 13.54 9.61 -4.31
N ASN A 108 14.07 10.82 -4.53
CA ASN A 108 15.42 11.16 -4.14
C ASN A 108 15.47 11.38 -2.62
N ILE A 109 15.79 10.31 -1.91
CA ILE A 109 15.96 10.27 -0.45
C ILE A 109 17.31 9.64 -0.13
N ASP A 110 17.91 10.02 1.01
CA ASP A 110 19.10 9.38 1.56
C ASP A 110 18.78 8.05 2.28
N GLU A 111 19.78 7.45 2.91
CA GLU A 111 19.64 6.17 3.62
C GLU A 111 18.76 6.29 4.87
N GLU A 112 18.69 7.47 5.47
CA GLU A 112 17.84 7.79 6.62
C GLU A 112 16.40 8.15 6.21
N GLY A 113 16.13 8.31 4.91
CA GLY A 113 14.81 8.62 4.36
C GLY A 113 14.50 10.12 4.21
N TYR A 114 15.49 11.00 4.37
CA TYR A 114 15.31 12.44 4.17
C TYR A 114 15.40 12.81 2.68
N PRO A 115 14.58 13.78 2.23
CA PRO A 115 14.64 14.26 0.85
C PRO A 115 15.99 14.90 0.53
N THR A 116 16.61 14.49 -0.56
CA THR A 116 17.86 15.06 -1.07
C THR A 116 17.62 15.91 -2.29
N GLN A 117 18.44 16.97 -2.47
CA GLN A 117 18.37 17.80 -3.65
C GLN A 117 19.20 17.21 -4.82
N PRO A 118 18.75 17.39 -6.08
CA PRO A 118 17.48 18.00 -6.47
C PRO A 118 16.29 17.13 -6.11
N TYR A 119 15.25 17.74 -5.55
CA TYR A 119 14.01 17.01 -5.22
C TYR A 119 13.39 16.41 -6.48
N GLY A 120 12.90 15.19 -6.38
CA GLY A 120 12.28 14.51 -7.52
C GLY A 120 12.36 12.99 -7.40
N PHE A 121 12.34 12.37 -8.57
CA PHE A 121 12.31 10.91 -8.71
C PHE A 121 13.49 10.44 -9.55
N ARG A 122 14.05 9.30 -9.18
CA ARG A 122 15.05 8.57 -9.96
C ARG A 122 14.56 7.17 -10.32
N SER A 123 15.18 6.53 -11.29
CA SER A 123 14.92 5.12 -11.56
C SER A 123 15.25 4.27 -10.34
N ASN A 124 14.41 3.29 -10.05
CA ASN A 124 14.63 2.33 -8.98
C ASN A 124 15.42 1.11 -9.50
N PRO A 125 16.70 0.97 -9.16
CA PRO A 125 17.51 -0.17 -9.61
C PRO A 125 17.08 -1.51 -9.00
N ASN A 126 16.25 -1.48 -7.94
CA ASN A 126 15.75 -2.63 -7.21
C ASN A 126 14.23 -2.82 -7.37
N SER A 127 13.62 -2.19 -8.39
CA SER A 127 12.18 -2.33 -8.62
C SER A 127 11.79 -3.78 -8.86
N ILE A 128 10.64 -4.15 -8.34
CA ILE A 128 10.05 -5.48 -8.50
C ILE A 128 9.53 -5.72 -9.94
N ILE A 129 9.48 -4.67 -10.78
CA ILE A 129 8.99 -4.77 -12.16
C ILE A 129 9.88 -5.65 -13.06
N ASP A 130 11.08 -6.02 -12.62
CA ASP A 130 11.91 -6.98 -13.34
C ASP A 130 11.28 -8.38 -13.36
N VAL A 131 10.58 -8.79 -12.30
CA VAL A 131 10.02 -10.14 -12.12
C VAL A 131 8.49 -10.19 -12.13
N ALA A 132 7.79 -9.11 -11.82
CA ALA A 132 6.34 -9.07 -11.69
C ALA A 132 5.75 -7.78 -12.26
N ASP A 133 4.47 -7.81 -12.66
CA ASP A 133 3.68 -6.59 -12.83
C ASP A 133 3.07 -6.22 -11.48
N ILE A 134 2.90 -4.92 -11.21
CA ILE A 134 2.46 -4.46 -9.90
C ILE A 134 1.43 -3.33 -10.00
N VAL A 135 0.36 -3.42 -9.22
CA VAL A 135 -0.63 -2.36 -9.05
C VAL A 135 -0.62 -1.82 -7.63
N PHE A 136 -0.55 -0.50 -7.51
CA PHE A 136 -0.66 0.24 -6.26
C PHE A 136 -2.06 0.82 -6.15
N VAL A 137 -2.81 0.40 -5.14
CA VAL A 137 -4.22 0.77 -4.97
C VAL A 137 -4.36 1.70 -3.78
N ASN A 138 -5.04 2.80 -3.97
CA ASN A 138 -5.43 3.69 -2.89
C ASN A 138 -6.81 3.29 -2.35
N PRO A 139 -6.91 2.83 -1.09
CA PRO A 139 -8.20 2.56 -0.46
C PRO A 139 -9.13 3.78 -0.47
N VAL A 140 -10.42 3.57 -0.26
CA VAL A 140 -11.43 4.64 -0.24
C VAL A 140 -11.03 5.79 0.69
N ASN A 141 -11.19 7.02 0.21
CA ASN A 141 -10.82 8.28 0.89
C ASN A 141 -9.32 8.42 1.23
N THR A 142 -8.45 7.65 0.56
CA THR A 142 -7.01 7.88 0.58
C THR A 142 -6.53 8.36 -0.79
N GLY A 143 -5.46 9.14 -0.84
CA GLY A 143 -4.95 9.71 -2.08
C GLY A 143 -6.06 10.38 -2.90
N TYR A 144 -6.28 9.90 -4.12
CA TYR A 144 -7.33 10.39 -5.02
C TYR A 144 -8.61 9.56 -5.01
N SER A 145 -8.67 8.48 -4.23
CA SER A 145 -9.88 7.64 -4.09
C SER A 145 -10.96 8.35 -3.29
N ARG A 146 -12.21 8.26 -3.73
CA ARG A 146 -13.34 8.94 -3.08
C ARG A 146 -14.58 8.07 -3.07
N MET A 147 -15.38 8.24 -2.03
CA MET A 147 -16.79 7.83 -2.05
C MET A 147 -17.54 8.66 -3.10
N VAL A 148 -18.55 8.07 -3.70
CA VAL A 148 -19.36 8.67 -4.77
C VAL A 148 -20.82 8.71 -4.33
N ALA A 149 -21.49 9.83 -4.56
CA ALA A 149 -22.92 9.95 -4.35
C ALA A 149 -23.69 9.19 -5.44
N ASP A 150 -24.83 8.63 -5.08
CA ASP A 150 -25.78 8.06 -6.01
C ASP A 150 -26.43 9.13 -6.92
N LYS A 151 -27.37 8.69 -7.76
CA LYS A 151 -28.09 9.57 -8.72
C LYS A 151 -28.94 10.64 -8.04
N GLU A 152 -29.34 10.41 -6.80
CA GLU A 152 -30.10 11.34 -5.95
C GLU A 152 -29.18 12.29 -5.16
N GLY A 153 -27.88 12.16 -5.28
CA GLY A 153 -26.89 12.96 -4.56
C GLY A 153 -26.61 12.49 -3.13
N LYS A 154 -27.07 11.32 -2.74
CA LYS A 154 -26.87 10.75 -1.41
C LYS A 154 -25.57 9.97 -1.36
N MET A 155 -24.73 10.26 -0.36
CA MET A 155 -23.48 9.51 -0.11
C MET A 155 -23.78 8.14 0.49
N PRO A 156 -23.02 7.09 0.09
CA PRO A 156 -23.13 5.78 0.71
C PRO A 156 -22.74 5.81 2.19
N ASP A 157 -23.27 4.86 2.97
CA ASP A 157 -22.92 4.75 4.39
C ASP A 157 -21.41 4.46 4.54
N LYS A 158 -20.76 5.25 5.37
CA LYS A 158 -19.33 5.09 5.69
C LYS A 158 -19.00 3.70 6.23
N LYS A 159 -19.94 3.04 6.89
CA LYS A 159 -19.78 1.67 7.41
C LYS A 159 -19.51 0.63 6.32
N LEU A 160 -19.80 0.93 5.06
CA LEU A 160 -19.50 0.05 3.92
C LEU A 160 -18.00 0.03 3.57
N PHE A 161 -17.23 1.01 4.06
CA PHE A 161 -15.81 1.18 3.71
C PHE A 161 -14.87 1.19 4.92
N PHE A 162 -15.33 1.67 6.07
CA PHE A 162 -14.49 1.88 7.24
C PHE A 162 -14.74 0.83 8.32
N GLY A 163 -13.65 0.20 8.73
CA GLY A 163 -13.58 -0.96 9.59
C GLY A 163 -12.96 -2.14 8.87
N ILE A 164 -12.28 -3.02 9.57
CA ILE A 164 -11.46 -4.11 8.99
C ILE A 164 -12.25 -4.93 7.97
N ASN A 165 -13.43 -5.43 8.36
CA ASN A 165 -14.22 -6.30 7.48
C ASN A 165 -14.81 -5.55 6.26
N ALA A 166 -15.19 -4.28 6.44
CA ALA A 166 -15.69 -3.45 5.35
C ALA A 166 -14.57 -3.13 4.34
N ASP A 167 -13.40 -2.74 4.84
CA ASP A 167 -12.19 -2.49 4.04
C ASP A 167 -11.82 -3.70 3.18
N ILE A 168 -11.83 -4.90 3.76
CA ILE A 168 -11.55 -6.16 3.08
C ILE A 168 -12.59 -6.45 1.98
N LYS A 169 -13.89 -6.27 2.27
CA LYS A 169 -14.97 -6.64 1.36
C LYS A 169 -14.95 -5.85 0.05
N TYR A 170 -14.98 -4.52 0.12
CA TYR A 170 -15.00 -3.73 -1.10
C TYR A 170 -13.69 -3.84 -1.90
N LEU A 171 -12.56 -4.04 -1.20
CA LEU A 171 -11.29 -4.27 -1.89
C LEU A 171 -11.25 -5.62 -2.60
N ALA A 172 -11.89 -6.66 -2.07
CA ALA A 172 -11.99 -7.95 -2.75
C ALA A 172 -12.77 -7.83 -4.07
N GLU A 173 -13.88 -7.10 -4.08
CA GLU A 173 -14.65 -6.81 -5.29
C GLU A 173 -13.84 -5.99 -6.30
N TRP A 174 -13.14 -4.95 -5.81
CA TRP A 174 -12.28 -4.14 -6.64
C TRP A 174 -11.18 -4.97 -7.30
N VAL A 175 -10.51 -5.83 -6.54
CA VAL A 175 -9.44 -6.73 -7.04
C VAL A 175 -9.98 -7.70 -8.07
N ASN A 176 -11.14 -8.29 -7.83
CA ASN A 176 -11.81 -9.20 -8.78
C ASN A 176 -12.07 -8.48 -10.12
N THR A 177 -12.65 -7.30 -10.06
CA THR A 177 -12.91 -6.46 -11.24
C THR A 177 -11.61 -6.09 -11.95
N PHE A 178 -10.58 -5.68 -11.23
CA PHE A 178 -9.28 -5.32 -11.79
C PHE A 178 -8.63 -6.51 -12.52
N VAL A 179 -8.59 -7.67 -11.89
CA VAL A 179 -8.04 -8.90 -12.48
C VAL A 179 -8.79 -9.30 -13.73
N SER A 180 -10.12 -9.17 -13.74
CA SER A 180 -10.98 -9.46 -14.90
C SER A 180 -10.75 -8.49 -16.05
N ARG A 181 -10.75 -7.18 -15.78
CA ARG A 181 -10.52 -6.13 -16.79
C ARG A 181 -9.17 -6.24 -17.48
N HIS A 182 -8.14 -6.69 -16.74
CA HIS A 182 -6.77 -6.80 -17.24
C HIS A 182 -6.40 -8.22 -17.75
N ASN A 183 -7.38 -9.14 -17.81
CA ASN A 183 -7.16 -10.54 -18.20
C ASN A 183 -6.02 -11.22 -17.43
N ARG A 184 -6.02 -11.07 -16.08
CA ARG A 184 -4.95 -11.58 -15.23
C ARG A 184 -5.37 -12.79 -14.37
N TRP A 185 -6.47 -13.46 -14.71
CA TRP A 185 -6.94 -14.63 -13.98
C TRP A 185 -5.94 -15.80 -13.97
N GLU A 186 -5.27 -16.05 -15.08
CA GLU A 186 -4.26 -17.11 -15.20
C GLU A 186 -2.92 -16.76 -14.53
N SER A 187 -2.65 -15.47 -14.29
CA SER A 187 -1.39 -15.02 -13.69
C SER A 187 -1.25 -15.48 -12.26
N PRO A 188 -0.04 -15.88 -11.83
CA PRO A 188 0.26 -16.02 -10.40
C PRO A 188 -0.02 -14.70 -9.68
N LYS A 189 -0.79 -14.76 -8.60
CA LYS A 189 -1.25 -13.58 -7.87
C LYS A 189 -0.65 -13.50 -6.49
N TYR A 190 -0.12 -12.34 -6.18
CA TYR A 190 0.43 -12.01 -4.87
C TYR A 190 -0.20 -10.71 -4.37
N ILE A 191 -0.37 -10.61 -3.06
CA ILE A 191 -0.75 -9.35 -2.41
C ILE A 191 0.32 -8.95 -1.40
N ILE A 192 0.61 -7.66 -1.35
CA ILE A 192 1.62 -7.11 -0.45
C ILE A 192 1.05 -5.96 0.36
N GLY A 193 1.31 -5.96 1.66
CA GLY A 193 0.83 -4.93 2.57
C GLY A 193 1.87 -4.50 3.59
N GLU A 194 2.00 -3.19 3.77
CA GLU A 194 2.88 -2.57 4.76
C GLU A 194 2.07 -2.07 5.95
N SER A 195 2.57 -2.27 7.18
CA SER A 195 1.95 -1.82 8.44
C SER A 195 0.52 -2.38 8.60
N TYR A 196 -0.53 -1.54 8.78
CA TYR A 196 -1.93 -1.99 8.72
C TYR A 196 -2.27 -2.68 7.39
N GLY A 197 -1.58 -2.36 6.30
CA GLY A 197 -1.69 -3.11 5.04
C GLY A 197 -1.42 -4.59 5.21
N GLY A 198 -0.61 -5.01 6.19
CA GLY A 198 -0.44 -6.41 6.58
C GLY A 198 -1.74 -7.04 7.07
N THR A 199 -2.43 -6.39 8.01
CA THR A 199 -3.76 -6.82 8.48
C THR A 199 -4.77 -6.87 7.32
N ARG A 200 -4.77 -5.84 6.46
CA ARG A 200 -5.62 -5.78 5.26
C ARG A 200 -5.39 -6.99 4.36
N VAL A 201 -4.15 -7.26 3.97
CA VAL A 201 -3.87 -8.33 3.00
C VAL A 201 -4.09 -9.73 3.59
N MET A 202 -3.89 -9.94 4.88
CA MET A 202 -4.27 -11.19 5.54
C MET A 202 -5.78 -11.46 5.43
N GLY A 203 -6.61 -10.48 5.78
CA GLY A 203 -8.06 -10.60 5.65
C GLY A 203 -8.51 -10.67 4.19
N LEU A 204 -7.91 -9.86 3.31
CA LEU A 204 -8.20 -9.84 1.88
C LEU A 204 -7.86 -11.18 1.21
N SER A 205 -6.78 -11.85 1.62
CA SER A 205 -6.44 -13.18 1.09
C SER A 205 -7.54 -14.20 1.38
N ASN A 206 -8.10 -14.16 2.58
CA ASN A 206 -9.22 -15.03 2.96
C ASN A 206 -10.49 -14.69 2.18
N GLU A 207 -10.84 -13.43 2.05
CA GLU A 207 -12.04 -12.96 1.33
C GLU A 207 -11.94 -13.29 -0.17
N LEU A 208 -10.79 -13.06 -0.80
CA LEU A 208 -10.59 -13.37 -2.22
C LEU A 208 -10.76 -14.87 -2.50
N GLN A 209 -10.25 -15.74 -1.64
CA GLN A 209 -10.37 -17.18 -1.83
C GLN A 209 -11.80 -17.70 -1.58
N ASN A 210 -12.46 -17.21 -0.52
CA ASN A 210 -13.75 -17.76 -0.10
C ASN A 210 -14.95 -17.15 -0.83
N SER A 211 -14.85 -15.83 -1.16
CA SER A 211 -15.99 -15.10 -1.76
C SER A 211 -15.82 -14.86 -3.25
N GLN A 212 -14.56 -14.75 -3.73
CA GLN A 212 -14.26 -14.43 -5.13
C GLN A 212 -13.65 -15.59 -5.91
N TRP A 213 -13.45 -16.74 -5.27
CA TRP A 213 -12.79 -17.93 -5.86
C TRP A 213 -11.42 -17.61 -6.50
N MET A 214 -10.77 -16.57 -6.00
CA MET A 214 -9.47 -16.12 -6.46
C MET A 214 -8.38 -16.64 -5.53
N TYR A 215 -7.69 -17.67 -5.96
CA TYR A 215 -6.58 -18.24 -5.20
C TYR A 215 -5.30 -17.44 -5.42
N LEU A 216 -4.60 -17.18 -4.31
CA LEU A 216 -3.34 -16.44 -4.30
C LEU A 216 -2.16 -17.40 -4.22
N ASN A 217 -1.05 -17.02 -4.87
CA ASN A 217 0.22 -17.74 -4.79
C ASN A 217 1.05 -17.31 -3.58
N GLY A 218 0.74 -16.14 -2.97
CA GLY A 218 1.40 -15.71 -1.76
C GLY A 218 0.91 -14.37 -1.24
N VAL A 219 1.24 -14.13 0.04
CA VAL A 219 1.01 -12.88 0.77
C VAL A 219 2.35 -12.41 1.28
N ILE A 220 2.66 -11.12 1.07
CA ILE A 220 3.91 -10.50 1.51
C ILE A 220 3.57 -9.45 2.57
N LEU A 221 4.12 -9.63 3.76
CA LEU A 221 3.91 -8.75 4.90
C LEU A 221 5.17 -7.91 5.12
N VAL A 222 5.03 -6.59 5.02
CA VAL A 222 6.10 -5.62 5.23
C VAL A 222 5.82 -4.89 6.53
N SER A 223 6.63 -5.13 7.55
CA SER A 223 6.46 -4.55 8.89
C SER A 223 4.98 -4.52 9.34
N PRO A 224 4.30 -5.68 9.35
CA PRO A 224 2.86 -5.74 9.59
C PRO A 224 2.52 -5.21 10.97
N ALA A 225 1.43 -4.43 11.05
CA ALA A 225 0.88 -4.06 12.34
C ALA A 225 0.22 -5.29 12.98
N ASP A 226 0.68 -5.59 14.17
CA ASP A 226 0.21 -6.73 14.96
C ASP A 226 -0.81 -6.27 16.00
N TYR A 227 -2.07 -6.22 15.60
CA TYR A 227 -3.12 -5.70 16.49
C TYR A 227 -3.61 -6.70 17.56
N ASN A 228 -3.33 -8.00 17.43
CA ASN A 228 -3.85 -9.00 18.38
C ASN A 228 -3.11 -10.35 18.41
N LEU A 229 -2.06 -10.54 17.63
CA LEU A 229 -1.36 -11.83 17.65
C LEU A 229 -0.59 -12.03 18.98
N TYR A 230 -0.10 -10.92 19.54
CA TYR A 230 0.67 -10.94 20.78
C TYR A 230 0.34 -9.70 21.62
N SER A 231 -0.40 -9.86 22.69
CA SER A 231 -0.64 -8.74 23.63
C SER A 231 0.65 -8.43 24.40
N THR A 232 0.88 -7.12 24.65
CA THR A 232 1.95 -6.67 25.55
C THR A 232 1.81 -7.36 26.91
N GLY A 233 2.91 -7.90 27.44
CA GLY A 233 2.93 -8.64 28.70
C GLY A 233 2.87 -10.16 28.58
N GLN A 234 2.68 -10.69 27.37
CA GLN A 234 2.80 -12.12 27.16
C GLN A 234 4.27 -12.53 26.97
N PRO A 235 4.75 -13.65 27.55
CA PRO A 235 6.14 -14.10 27.40
C PRO A 235 6.59 -14.27 25.95
N ILE A 236 5.69 -14.74 25.07
CA ILE A 236 5.98 -14.92 23.66
C ILE A 236 6.23 -13.59 22.92
N TYR A 237 5.54 -12.51 23.31
CA TYR A 237 5.78 -11.18 22.76
C TYR A 237 7.21 -10.72 23.07
N SER A 238 7.64 -10.87 24.32
CA SER A 238 9.00 -10.52 24.74
C SER A 238 10.05 -11.36 24.02
N ALA A 239 9.81 -12.64 23.86
CA ALA A 239 10.74 -13.55 23.17
C ALA A 239 10.92 -13.20 21.68
N ILE A 240 9.83 -12.88 20.98
CA ILE A 240 9.86 -12.51 19.55
C ILE A 240 10.53 -11.15 19.34
N ASN A 241 10.27 -10.18 20.23
CA ASN A 241 10.81 -8.82 20.10
C ASN A 241 12.23 -8.65 20.67
N LEU A 242 12.72 -9.61 21.44
CA LEU A 242 14.05 -9.53 22.05
C LEU A 242 15.19 -9.28 21.04
N PRO A 243 15.26 -9.96 19.88
CA PRO A 243 16.29 -9.68 18.88
C PRO A 243 16.23 -8.24 18.36
N TYR A 244 15.01 -7.74 18.13
CA TYR A 244 14.79 -6.36 17.68
C TYR A 244 15.26 -5.35 18.74
N PHE A 245 14.83 -5.51 19.99
CA PHE A 245 15.23 -4.61 21.08
C PHE A 245 16.74 -4.69 21.34
N THR A 246 17.35 -5.85 21.20
CA THR A 246 18.80 -6.01 21.32
C THR A 246 19.54 -5.26 20.21
N ALA A 247 19.07 -5.35 18.97
CA ALA A 247 19.64 -4.62 17.85
C ALA A 247 19.49 -3.09 18.01
N ALA A 248 18.33 -2.64 18.45
CA ALA A 248 18.08 -1.23 18.75
C ALA A 248 18.98 -0.71 19.89
N ALA A 249 19.09 -1.47 20.97
CA ALA A 249 19.97 -1.13 22.10
C ALA A 249 21.44 -1.10 21.69
N TRP A 250 21.88 -1.99 20.81
CA TRP A 250 23.21 -1.97 20.25
C TRP A 250 23.47 -0.71 19.42
N TYR A 251 22.57 -0.37 18.51
CA TYR A 251 22.66 0.84 17.69
C TYR A 251 22.76 2.11 18.55
N HIS A 252 21.98 2.20 19.60
CA HIS A 252 21.98 3.33 20.54
C HIS A 252 23.06 3.24 21.63
N LYS A 253 24.00 2.28 21.54
CA LYS A 253 25.08 2.06 22.50
C LYS A 253 24.61 1.87 23.96
N ALA A 254 23.44 1.26 24.11
CA ALA A 254 22.77 1.02 25.39
C ALA A 254 23.00 -0.40 25.95
N LEU A 255 23.79 -1.24 25.26
CA LEU A 255 24.13 -2.57 25.76
C LEU A 255 25.33 -2.53 26.74
N PRO A 256 25.44 -3.52 27.65
CA PRO A 256 26.66 -3.73 28.40
C PRO A 256 27.88 -3.86 27.48
N SER A 257 29.03 -3.37 27.93
CA SER A 257 30.25 -3.28 27.11
C SER A 257 30.69 -4.61 26.48
N VAL A 258 30.45 -5.73 27.15
CA VAL A 258 30.73 -7.08 26.66
C VAL A 258 29.94 -7.44 25.41
N LEU A 259 28.75 -6.90 25.25
CA LEU A 259 27.89 -7.11 24.09
C LEU A 259 28.02 -5.97 23.08
N GLN A 260 28.37 -4.76 23.53
CA GLN A 260 28.47 -3.56 22.69
C GLN A 260 29.70 -3.59 21.76
N ASN A 261 30.83 -4.22 22.19
CA ASN A 261 32.12 -4.22 21.49
C ASN A 261 32.19 -5.22 20.34
N LYS A 262 31.10 -5.81 19.91
CA LYS A 262 31.06 -6.72 18.76
C LYS A 262 30.86 -5.93 17.46
N ASP A 263 31.79 -6.05 16.54
CA ASP A 263 31.90 -5.31 15.28
C ASP A 263 30.74 -5.55 14.27
N THR A 264 29.88 -6.45 14.54
CA THR A 264 28.69 -6.71 13.73
C THR A 264 27.54 -7.16 14.61
N ILE A 265 26.32 -6.69 14.31
CA ILE A 265 25.06 -7.35 14.66
C ILE A 265 24.91 -8.69 13.86
N ARG A 266 25.93 -9.40 13.59
CA ARG A 266 25.88 -10.83 13.63
C ARG A 266 25.79 -11.19 15.12
N VAL A 267 24.65 -10.82 15.69
CA VAL A 267 24.15 -11.58 16.83
C VAL A 267 24.06 -12.97 16.25
N ASP A 268 25.15 -13.70 16.43
CA ASP A 268 25.23 -15.06 15.94
C ASP A 268 23.93 -15.73 16.42
N ARG A 269 23.21 -16.44 15.56
CA ARG A 269 21.97 -17.13 15.93
C ARG A 269 22.13 -17.94 17.21
N LYS A 270 23.36 -18.31 17.55
CA LYS A 270 23.75 -18.93 18.83
C LYS A 270 23.62 -17.98 20.03
N GLU A 271 23.98 -16.70 19.90
CA GLU A 271 23.94 -15.74 21.01
C GLU A 271 22.52 -15.22 21.26
N ILE A 272 21.69 -15.06 20.22
CA ILE A 272 20.25 -14.85 20.39
C ILE A 272 19.63 -16.04 21.12
N LYS A 273 19.99 -17.25 20.78
CA LYS A 273 19.54 -18.46 21.51
C LYS A 273 19.96 -18.44 22.97
N ILE A 274 21.19 -17.99 23.28
CA ILE A 274 21.66 -17.89 24.66
C ILE A 274 20.90 -16.82 25.43
N VAL A 275 20.65 -15.63 24.86
CA VAL A 275 19.89 -14.57 25.51
C VAL A 275 18.43 -14.98 25.71
N ILE A 276 17.81 -15.60 24.74
CA ILE A 276 16.46 -16.17 24.88
C ILE A 276 16.44 -17.26 25.96
N HIS A 277 17.43 -18.13 25.99
CA HIS A 277 17.53 -19.21 26.97
C HIS A 277 17.74 -18.69 28.39
N MET A 278 18.57 -17.67 28.56
CA MET A 278 18.85 -17.08 29.90
C MET A 278 17.70 -16.22 30.45
N GLN A 279 16.87 -15.62 29.60
CA GLN A 279 15.76 -14.78 30.08
C GLN A 279 14.41 -15.51 30.17
N ILE A 280 14.17 -16.56 29.40
CA ILE A 280 12.92 -17.29 29.39
C ILE A 280 12.92 -18.44 30.39
N PHE A 281 14.05 -19.09 30.64
CA PHE A 281 14.14 -20.23 31.56
C PHE A 281 13.81 -19.91 33.04
N PRO A 282 14.10 -18.73 33.60
CA PRO A 282 13.69 -18.40 34.97
C PRO A 282 12.17 -18.14 35.11
N ILE A 283 11.45 -18.01 34.02
CA ILE A 283 9.99 -17.73 34.06
C ILE A 283 9.18 -19.04 34.09
N PHE A 284 9.79 -20.17 33.78
CA PHE A 284 9.15 -21.50 33.74
C PHE A 284 9.66 -22.47 34.83
N LEU A 285 10.51 -22.00 35.75
CA LEU A 285 10.92 -22.70 36.99
C LEU A 285 10.39 -21.95 38.22
#